data_143e75af15caf4f7e34657cd9e5c8fb5
#
_entry.id   143e75af15caf4f7e34657cd9e5c8fb5
#
_cell.length_a   1.000
_cell.length_b   1.000
_cell.length_c   1.000
_cell.angle_alpha   90.00
_cell.angle_beta   90.00
_cell.angle_gamma   90.00
#
_symmetry.space_group_name_H-M   'P 1'
#
loop_
_entity.id
_entity.type
_entity.pdbx_description
1 polymer ?
#
loop_
_entity_poly.entity_id
_entity_poly.type
_entity_poly.pdbx_seq_one_letter_code
_entity_poly.pdbx_strand_id
1 'polypeptide(L)'
;MAILVAVTGWEAGPWVRRLQELAPQRRILETGIDGIFAGNRGDLEEVRYVLAWMPRVELLADLANLRVLFSLGAGVDHILGLPVLPEVPIARIVDPDLTARMSEYVAWQVLHHHRQGFAHIRLQAERHWEELRQPAAGEVTIGIMGLGVLGRDAAEVLVRLGFHVIGWSRSEKAIDGIVTYHGKPGLDVFLGQSDILVSLLPLTPATAGLINRSLISRLKRDGPLGGPVLINAGRGGSQVDADIAAALADGTLVGASLDVFEDEPLPPGSPLWGLTNLVITPHVAAVSSPRALARNIIDQITAFESGQSLQHLVDPARGY
;
A
#
# COMPACT_ATOMS: atom_id res chain seq x y z
N MET A 1 29.44 -14.25 5.05
CA MET A 1 28.32 -13.30 5.34
C MET A 1 27.12 -13.73 4.51
N ALA A 2 25.97 -13.91 5.17
CA ALA A 2 24.75 -14.40 4.55
C ALA A 2 23.65 -13.31 4.52
N ILE A 3 22.75 -13.46 3.53
CA ILE A 3 21.49 -12.72 3.43
C ILE A 3 20.37 -13.72 3.73
N LEU A 4 19.47 -13.38 4.63
CA LEU A 4 18.28 -14.18 4.93
C LEU A 4 17.03 -13.53 4.32
N VAL A 5 16.28 -14.27 3.52
CA VAL A 5 14.94 -13.90 3.06
C VAL A 5 13.94 -14.46 4.07
N ALA A 6 13.46 -13.59 4.97
CA ALA A 6 12.56 -13.92 6.08
C ALA A 6 11.14 -13.45 5.76
N VAL A 7 10.34 -14.33 5.21
CA VAL A 7 8.98 -14.03 4.74
C VAL A 7 7.97 -15.00 5.32
N THR A 8 6.74 -14.53 5.53
CA THR A 8 5.60 -15.35 5.95
C THR A 8 4.45 -15.14 4.97
N GLY A 9 3.73 -16.23 4.65
CA GLY A 9 2.54 -16.20 3.81
C GLY A 9 2.79 -16.43 2.31
N TRP A 10 4.06 -16.43 1.85
CA TRP A 10 4.42 -16.70 0.46
C TRP A 10 5.83 -17.30 0.34
N GLU A 11 6.15 -17.82 -0.84
CA GLU A 11 7.39 -18.54 -1.11
C GLU A 11 8.58 -17.61 -1.37
N ALA A 12 9.66 -17.73 -0.60
CA ALA A 12 10.88 -16.95 -0.74
C ALA A 12 11.70 -17.30 -2.01
N GLY A 13 11.50 -18.49 -2.57
CA GLY A 13 12.31 -19.05 -3.65
C GLY A 13 12.59 -18.13 -4.85
N PRO A 14 11.62 -17.34 -5.38
CA PRO A 14 11.89 -16.38 -6.46
C PRO A 14 12.90 -15.30 -6.06
N TRP A 15 12.88 -14.83 -4.80
CA TRP A 15 13.85 -13.88 -4.26
C TRP A 15 15.23 -14.52 -4.10
N VAL A 16 15.28 -15.73 -3.54
CA VAL A 16 16.53 -16.47 -3.35
C VAL A 16 17.25 -16.68 -4.67
N ARG A 17 16.55 -17.20 -5.68
CA ARG A 17 17.15 -17.39 -7.03
C ARG A 17 17.69 -16.09 -7.60
N ARG A 18 16.92 -15.00 -7.50
CA ARG A 18 17.34 -13.71 -8.05
C ARG A 18 18.54 -13.11 -7.32
N LEU A 19 18.58 -13.23 -6.00
CA LEU A 19 19.72 -12.78 -5.18
C LEU A 19 20.98 -13.61 -5.47
N GLN A 20 20.86 -14.94 -5.65
CA GLN A 20 21.97 -15.82 -6.02
C GLN A 20 22.57 -15.46 -7.40
N GLU A 21 21.71 -15.13 -8.39
CA GLU A 21 22.16 -14.64 -9.70
C GLU A 21 22.96 -13.34 -9.60
N LEU A 22 22.49 -12.40 -8.76
CA LEU A 22 23.09 -11.07 -8.62
C LEU A 22 24.33 -11.03 -7.73
N ALA A 23 24.42 -11.94 -6.77
CA ALA A 23 25.48 -12.00 -5.78
C ALA A 23 25.90 -13.45 -5.49
N PRO A 24 26.46 -14.18 -6.48
CA PRO A 24 26.79 -15.61 -6.34
C PRO A 24 27.84 -15.90 -5.26
N GLN A 25 28.60 -14.89 -4.84
CA GLN A 25 29.58 -14.98 -3.75
C GLN A 25 28.95 -14.93 -2.35
N ARG A 26 27.65 -14.62 -2.24
CA ARG A 26 26.94 -14.52 -0.98
C ARG A 26 26.10 -15.78 -0.74
N ARG A 27 26.09 -16.22 0.51
CA ARG A 27 25.17 -17.26 0.95
C ARG A 27 23.79 -16.65 1.12
N ILE A 28 22.78 -17.22 0.47
CA ILE A 28 21.38 -16.80 0.59
C ILE A 28 20.64 -17.90 1.34
N LEU A 29 19.97 -17.51 2.42
CA LEU A 29 19.15 -18.36 3.28
C LEU A 29 17.67 -17.94 3.14
N GLU A 30 16.74 -18.83 3.42
CA GLU A 30 15.31 -18.55 3.35
C GLU A 30 14.53 -19.21 4.49
N THR A 31 13.38 -18.64 4.81
CA THR A 31 12.37 -19.28 5.65
C THR A 31 11.37 -20.05 4.80
N GLY A 32 10.69 -21.02 5.40
CA GLY A 32 9.49 -21.59 4.82
C GLY A 32 8.36 -20.57 4.74
N ILE A 33 7.27 -20.95 4.07
CA ILE A 33 6.06 -20.11 3.92
C ILE A 33 5.42 -19.73 5.28
N ASP A 34 5.69 -20.52 6.30
CA ASP A 34 5.27 -20.29 7.70
C ASP A 34 6.20 -19.32 8.46
N GLY A 35 7.24 -18.81 7.80
CA GLY A 35 8.25 -17.93 8.40
C GLY A 35 9.27 -18.64 9.29
N ILE A 36 9.30 -20.00 9.29
CA ILE A 36 10.24 -20.80 10.10
C ILE A 36 11.51 -21.06 9.29
N PHE A 37 12.66 -20.86 9.92
CA PHE A 37 13.95 -21.24 9.36
C PHE A 37 14.23 -22.72 9.67
N ALA A 38 14.30 -23.56 8.64
CA ALA A 38 14.49 -25.00 8.75
C ALA A 38 15.99 -25.44 8.67
N GLY A 39 16.92 -24.49 8.50
CA GLY A 39 18.37 -24.77 8.42
C GLY A 39 19.02 -24.95 9.80
N ASN A 40 20.35 -25.13 9.82
CA ASN A 40 21.12 -25.23 11.05
C ASN A 40 21.16 -23.88 11.79
N ARG A 41 20.99 -23.89 13.09
CA ARG A 41 21.02 -22.67 13.91
C ARG A 41 22.35 -21.91 13.78
N GLY A 42 23.48 -22.61 13.60
CA GLY A 42 24.78 -22.01 13.33
C GLY A 42 24.86 -21.19 12.04
N ASP A 43 24.00 -21.48 11.06
CA ASP A 43 23.91 -20.69 9.82
C ASP A 43 23.40 -19.26 10.08
N LEU A 44 22.60 -19.06 11.13
CA LEU A 44 22.09 -17.76 11.55
C LEU A 44 23.20 -16.83 12.05
N GLU A 45 24.30 -17.36 12.56
CA GLU A 45 25.47 -16.56 12.98
C GLU A 45 26.16 -15.85 11.80
N GLU A 46 25.98 -16.36 10.58
CA GLU A 46 26.52 -15.74 9.36
C GLU A 46 25.64 -14.61 8.83
N VAL A 47 24.39 -14.52 9.25
CA VAL A 47 23.41 -13.55 8.72
C VAL A 47 23.82 -12.14 9.14
N ARG A 48 23.93 -11.26 8.15
CA ARG A 48 24.20 -9.82 8.31
C ARG A 48 23.08 -8.95 7.80
N TYR A 49 22.30 -9.47 6.87
CA TYR A 49 21.23 -8.76 6.16
C TYR A 49 19.98 -9.61 6.15
N VAL A 50 18.84 -9.01 6.47
CA VAL A 50 17.55 -9.66 6.38
C VAL A 50 16.67 -8.89 5.40
N LEU A 51 16.04 -9.62 4.48
CA LEU A 51 14.96 -9.13 3.64
C LEU A 51 13.65 -9.66 4.22
N ALA A 52 12.81 -8.78 4.76
CA ALA A 52 11.69 -9.15 5.61
C ALA A 52 10.33 -8.80 5.02
N TRP A 53 9.41 -9.75 5.13
CA TRP A 53 7.98 -9.53 5.01
C TRP A 53 7.25 -10.34 6.07
N MET A 54 6.61 -9.66 7.03
CA MET A 54 5.94 -10.28 8.19
C MET A 54 6.86 -11.31 8.90
N PRO A 55 8.11 -10.94 9.25
CA PRO A 55 9.07 -11.87 9.84
C PRO A 55 8.62 -12.30 11.22
N ARG A 56 8.98 -13.53 11.65
CA ARG A 56 8.78 -13.97 13.03
C ARG A 56 9.77 -13.27 13.97
N VAL A 57 9.26 -12.80 15.11
CA VAL A 57 10.09 -12.10 16.10
C VAL A 57 11.18 -13.00 16.70
N GLU A 58 10.87 -14.29 16.92
CA GLU A 58 11.81 -15.27 17.44
C GLU A 58 13.03 -15.46 16.53
N LEU A 59 12.78 -15.48 15.21
CA LEU A 59 13.85 -15.58 14.21
C LEU A 59 14.76 -14.35 14.27
N LEU A 60 14.20 -13.15 14.34
CA LEU A 60 15.01 -11.93 14.40
C LEU A 60 15.84 -11.84 15.69
N ALA A 61 15.32 -12.34 16.80
CA ALA A 61 16.02 -12.39 18.09
C ALA A 61 17.24 -13.34 18.08
N ASP A 62 17.22 -14.38 17.24
CA ASP A 62 18.35 -15.31 17.09
C ASP A 62 19.49 -14.77 16.20
N LEU A 63 19.32 -13.60 15.55
CA LEU A 63 20.30 -13.02 14.61
C LEU A 63 21.30 -12.08 15.31
N ALA A 64 22.20 -12.64 16.11
CA ALA A 64 23.16 -11.87 16.91
C ALA A 64 24.09 -10.94 16.10
N ASN A 65 24.28 -11.21 14.81
CA ASN A 65 25.19 -10.47 13.94
C ASN A 65 24.48 -9.66 12.84
N LEU A 66 23.16 -9.46 12.98
CA LEU A 66 22.37 -8.65 12.03
C LEU A 66 22.92 -7.22 11.97
N ARG A 67 23.01 -6.66 10.77
CA ARG A 67 23.50 -5.29 10.52
C ARG A 67 22.44 -4.39 9.90
N VAL A 68 21.58 -4.93 9.05
CA VAL A 68 20.51 -4.18 8.37
C VAL A 68 19.30 -5.08 8.14
N LEU A 69 18.11 -4.51 8.35
CA LEU A 69 16.84 -5.13 8.01
C LEU A 69 16.19 -4.35 6.85
N PHE A 70 15.94 -5.02 5.73
CA PHE A 70 15.22 -4.45 4.58
C PHE A 70 13.77 -4.92 4.58
N SER A 71 12.81 -3.98 4.52
CA SER A 71 11.42 -4.32 4.25
C SER A 71 11.26 -4.67 2.78
N LEU A 72 10.63 -5.78 2.44
CA LEU A 72 10.29 -6.16 1.05
C LEU A 72 9.04 -5.44 0.52
N GLY A 73 8.42 -4.58 1.33
CA GLY A 73 7.31 -3.73 0.93
C GLY A 73 7.63 -2.24 1.10
N ALA A 74 6.80 -1.39 0.51
CA ALA A 74 6.86 0.07 0.73
C ALA A 74 6.45 0.44 2.16
N GLY A 75 5.53 -0.30 2.77
CA GLY A 75 5.13 -0.15 4.17
C GLY A 75 6.03 -0.97 5.11
N VAL A 76 6.13 -0.51 6.36
CA VAL A 76 7.03 -1.08 7.39
C VAL A 76 6.31 -1.42 8.69
N ASP A 77 5.01 -1.25 8.72
CA ASP A 77 4.14 -1.52 9.87
C ASP A 77 4.27 -2.95 10.40
N HIS A 78 4.42 -3.94 9.51
CA HIS A 78 4.63 -5.35 9.83
C HIS A 78 6.00 -5.62 10.52
N ILE A 79 6.94 -4.71 10.43
CA ILE A 79 8.20 -4.74 11.16
C ILE A 79 8.08 -3.91 12.44
N LEU A 80 7.61 -2.66 12.33
CA LEU A 80 7.53 -1.75 13.47
C LEU A 80 6.50 -2.20 14.53
N GLY A 81 5.53 -3.04 14.16
CA GLY A 81 4.56 -3.67 15.07
C GLY A 81 5.09 -4.88 15.84
N LEU A 82 6.33 -5.32 15.61
CA LEU A 82 6.93 -6.42 16.36
C LEU A 82 7.16 -6.02 17.83
N PRO A 83 6.93 -6.94 18.77
CA PRO A 83 7.09 -6.64 20.21
C PRO A 83 8.52 -6.28 20.59
N VAL A 84 9.51 -6.77 19.85
CA VAL A 84 10.93 -6.44 20.00
C VAL A 84 11.52 -6.17 18.64
N LEU A 85 12.05 -4.95 18.46
CA LEU A 85 12.76 -4.57 17.24
C LEU A 85 14.26 -4.81 17.41
N PRO A 86 14.96 -5.32 16.40
CA PRO A 86 16.43 -5.37 16.42
C PRO A 86 16.99 -3.93 16.40
N GLU A 87 18.04 -3.69 17.16
CA GLU A 87 18.75 -2.40 17.22
C GLU A 87 19.67 -2.18 16.01
N VAL A 88 19.09 -2.28 14.82
CA VAL A 88 19.80 -2.09 13.54
C VAL A 88 19.03 -1.15 12.62
N PRO A 89 19.68 -0.51 11.66
CA PRO A 89 18.98 0.28 10.63
C PRO A 89 17.94 -0.56 9.90
N ILE A 90 16.74 0.01 9.75
CA ILE A 90 15.65 -0.55 8.93
C ILE A 90 15.55 0.30 7.67
N ALA A 91 15.66 -0.31 6.50
CA ALA A 91 15.47 0.33 5.21
C ALA A 91 14.23 -0.21 4.51
N ARG A 92 13.43 0.66 3.90
CA ARG A 92 12.27 0.26 3.11
C ARG A 92 12.54 0.31 1.62
N ILE A 93 11.76 -0.41 0.85
CA ILE A 93 11.85 -0.34 -0.61
C ILE A 93 11.17 0.95 -1.12
N VAL A 94 11.90 1.68 -1.93
CA VAL A 94 11.41 2.74 -2.83
C VAL A 94 11.96 2.43 -4.21
N ASP A 95 11.10 2.05 -5.12
CA ASP A 95 11.50 1.58 -6.44
C ASP A 95 10.50 2.06 -7.52
N PRO A 96 10.99 2.45 -8.71
CA PRO A 96 10.14 2.92 -9.80
C PRO A 96 9.11 1.88 -10.28
N ASP A 97 9.44 0.58 -10.33
CA ASP A 97 8.50 -0.47 -10.75
C ASP A 97 7.33 -0.58 -9.76
N LEU A 98 7.63 -0.60 -8.46
CA LEU A 98 6.60 -0.62 -7.42
C LEU A 98 5.71 0.63 -7.48
N THR A 99 6.32 1.79 -7.72
CA THR A 99 5.63 3.08 -7.83
C THR A 99 4.69 3.08 -9.04
N ALA A 100 5.17 2.64 -10.20
CA ALA A 100 4.38 2.57 -11.42
C ALA A 100 3.18 1.61 -11.29
N ARG A 101 3.36 0.45 -10.64
CA ARG A 101 2.27 -0.52 -10.38
C ARG A 101 1.18 0.07 -9.50
N MET A 102 1.56 0.80 -8.44
CA MET A 102 0.58 1.49 -7.60
C MET A 102 -0.20 2.53 -8.39
N SER A 103 0.47 3.32 -9.20
CA SER A 103 -0.18 4.33 -10.05
C SER A 103 -1.10 3.70 -11.10
N GLU A 104 -0.70 2.57 -11.70
CA GLU A 104 -1.52 1.77 -12.60
C GLU A 104 -2.80 1.27 -11.91
N TYR A 105 -2.66 0.69 -10.70
CA TYR A 105 -3.80 0.23 -9.91
C TYR A 105 -4.76 1.39 -9.57
N VAL A 106 -4.24 2.50 -9.04
CA VAL A 106 -5.04 3.67 -8.69
C VAL A 106 -5.78 4.22 -9.92
N ALA A 107 -5.08 4.35 -11.05
CA ALA A 107 -5.68 4.82 -12.30
C ALA A 107 -6.79 3.87 -12.78
N TRP A 108 -6.57 2.55 -12.72
CA TRP A 108 -7.59 1.56 -13.07
C TRP A 108 -8.84 1.73 -12.20
N GLN A 109 -8.69 1.79 -10.87
CA GLN A 109 -9.83 1.91 -9.97
C GLN A 109 -10.58 3.24 -10.15
N VAL A 110 -9.84 4.36 -10.27
CA VAL A 110 -10.44 5.67 -10.54
C VAL A 110 -11.23 5.64 -11.86
N LEU A 111 -10.66 5.11 -12.94
CA LEU A 111 -11.33 4.98 -14.23
C LEU A 111 -12.53 4.03 -14.16
N HIS A 112 -12.46 2.93 -13.41
CA HIS A 112 -13.59 2.03 -13.21
C HIS A 112 -14.81 2.76 -12.64
N HIS A 113 -14.62 3.53 -11.57
CA HIS A 113 -15.71 4.29 -10.94
C HIS A 113 -16.15 5.48 -11.81
N HIS A 114 -15.20 6.25 -12.34
CA HIS A 114 -15.46 7.39 -13.20
C HIS A 114 -16.27 6.98 -14.45
N ARG A 115 -15.93 5.83 -15.06
CA ARG A 115 -16.60 5.30 -16.26
C ARG A 115 -17.80 4.41 -15.93
N GLN A 116 -18.30 4.48 -14.67
CA GLN A 116 -19.52 3.80 -14.22
C GLN A 116 -19.49 2.27 -14.47
N GLY A 117 -18.34 1.63 -14.22
CA GLY A 117 -18.10 0.21 -14.51
C GLY A 117 -19.17 -0.72 -13.92
N PHE A 118 -19.57 -0.51 -12.67
CA PHE A 118 -20.62 -1.32 -12.03
C PHE A 118 -21.97 -1.20 -12.73
N ALA A 119 -22.36 0.03 -13.15
CA ALA A 119 -23.62 0.23 -13.85
C ALA A 119 -23.63 -0.47 -15.22
N HIS A 120 -22.52 -0.36 -15.98
CA HIS A 120 -22.42 -1.05 -17.27
C HIS A 120 -22.39 -2.58 -17.13
N ILE A 121 -21.73 -3.14 -16.09
CA ILE A 121 -21.75 -4.59 -15.81
C ILE A 121 -23.20 -5.04 -15.52
N ARG A 122 -23.95 -4.27 -14.71
CA ARG A 122 -25.36 -4.56 -14.42
C ARG A 122 -26.22 -4.49 -15.66
N LEU A 123 -26.15 -3.42 -16.45
CA LEU A 123 -26.89 -3.26 -17.69
C LEU A 123 -26.62 -4.40 -18.71
N GLN A 124 -25.35 -4.83 -18.79
CA GLN A 124 -24.96 -5.98 -19.60
C GLN A 124 -25.64 -7.27 -19.14
N ALA A 125 -25.65 -7.52 -17.81
CA ALA A 125 -26.31 -8.70 -17.24
C ALA A 125 -27.84 -8.69 -17.50
N GLU A 126 -28.45 -7.52 -17.43
CA GLU A 126 -29.88 -7.28 -17.72
C GLU A 126 -30.18 -7.26 -19.23
N ARG A 127 -29.18 -7.33 -20.11
CA ARG A 127 -29.30 -7.19 -21.57
C ARG A 127 -29.97 -5.88 -21.97
N HIS A 128 -29.70 -4.82 -21.21
CA HIS A 128 -30.26 -3.50 -21.41
C HIS A 128 -29.23 -2.58 -22.05
N TRP A 129 -29.59 -1.94 -23.17
CA TRP A 129 -28.77 -0.99 -23.89
C TRP A 129 -29.20 0.44 -23.50
N GLU A 130 -28.38 1.08 -22.64
CA GLU A 130 -28.66 2.42 -22.15
C GLU A 130 -27.38 3.28 -22.18
N GLU A 131 -27.54 4.51 -22.66
CA GLU A 131 -26.51 5.52 -22.62
C GLU A 131 -26.56 6.26 -21.28
N LEU A 132 -25.51 6.08 -20.44
CA LEU A 132 -25.41 6.75 -19.16
C LEU A 132 -24.72 8.11 -19.32
N ARG A 133 -25.16 9.11 -18.54
CA ARG A 133 -24.46 10.39 -18.49
C ARG A 133 -23.06 10.22 -17.98
N GLN A 134 -22.07 10.57 -18.79
CA GLN A 134 -20.66 10.47 -18.47
C GLN A 134 -20.11 11.88 -18.17
N PRO A 135 -19.67 12.20 -16.92
CA PRO A 135 -18.98 13.44 -16.64
C PRO A 135 -17.59 13.46 -17.30
N ALA A 136 -17.09 14.65 -17.63
CA ALA A 136 -15.70 14.80 -18.06
C ALA A 136 -14.75 14.60 -16.88
N ALA A 137 -13.50 14.16 -17.13
CA ALA A 137 -12.52 13.94 -16.06
C ALA A 137 -12.28 15.22 -15.23
N GLY A 138 -12.24 16.40 -15.86
CA GLY A 138 -12.05 17.68 -15.17
C GLY A 138 -13.23 18.12 -14.28
N GLU A 139 -14.40 17.47 -14.39
CA GLU A 139 -15.54 17.72 -13.49
C GLU A 139 -15.45 16.89 -12.21
N VAL A 140 -14.52 15.92 -12.13
CA VAL A 140 -14.36 14.99 -11.00
C VAL A 140 -13.10 15.33 -10.23
N THR A 141 -13.25 15.55 -8.92
CA THR A 141 -12.14 15.80 -8.01
C THR A 141 -11.66 14.51 -7.35
N ILE A 142 -10.39 14.16 -7.57
CA ILE A 142 -9.75 13.02 -6.94
C ILE A 142 -8.95 13.53 -5.73
N GLY A 143 -9.31 13.09 -4.52
CA GLY A 143 -8.56 13.37 -3.31
C GLY A 143 -7.56 12.25 -3.01
N ILE A 144 -6.25 12.55 -3.03
CA ILE A 144 -5.19 11.61 -2.66
C ILE A 144 -4.79 11.84 -1.19
N MET A 145 -5.10 10.88 -0.34
CA MET A 145 -4.72 10.86 1.07
C MET A 145 -3.43 10.08 1.26
N GLY A 146 -2.32 10.79 1.50
CA GLY A 146 -0.98 10.22 1.59
C GLY A 146 -0.09 10.60 0.41
N LEU A 147 0.56 11.78 0.50
CA LEU A 147 1.43 12.35 -0.55
C LEU A 147 2.90 11.93 -0.35
N GLY A 148 3.13 10.64 -0.11
CA GLY A 148 4.46 10.01 -0.21
C GLY A 148 4.86 9.76 -1.66
N VAL A 149 5.90 8.93 -1.89
CA VAL A 149 6.38 8.60 -3.25
C VAL A 149 5.24 8.04 -4.11
N LEU A 150 4.52 7.03 -3.62
CA LEU A 150 3.42 6.37 -4.35
C LEU A 150 2.25 7.33 -4.62
N GLY A 151 1.82 8.08 -3.59
CA GLY A 151 0.67 8.97 -3.75
C GLY A 151 0.95 10.18 -4.63
N ARG A 152 2.18 10.68 -4.63
CA ARG A 152 2.60 11.74 -5.54
C ARG A 152 2.57 11.29 -6.99
N ASP A 153 3.17 10.13 -7.29
CA ASP A 153 3.21 9.61 -8.67
C ASP A 153 1.78 9.28 -9.17
N ALA A 154 0.94 8.65 -8.34
CA ALA A 154 -0.45 8.40 -8.68
C ALA A 154 -1.23 9.70 -8.96
N ALA A 155 -1.01 10.75 -8.16
CA ALA A 155 -1.62 12.06 -8.38
C ALA A 155 -1.19 12.67 -9.72
N GLU A 156 0.10 12.61 -10.06
CA GLU A 156 0.64 13.09 -11.33
C GLU A 156 0.08 12.31 -12.54
N VAL A 157 -0.12 10.98 -12.41
CA VAL A 157 -0.78 10.16 -13.44
C VAL A 157 -2.23 10.61 -13.65
N LEU A 158 -2.98 10.84 -12.58
CA LEU A 158 -4.38 11.25 -12.66
C LEU A 158 -4.55 12.66 -13.25
N VAL A 159 -3.63 13.58 -12.95
CA VAL A 159 -3.58 14.91 -13.60
C VAL A 159 -3.39 14.75 -15.11
N ARG A 160 -2.48 13.88 -15.56
CA ARG A 160 -2.28 13.60 -17.01
C ARG A 160 -3.53 12.99 -17.68
N LEU A 161 -4.37 12.29 -16.92
CA LEU A 161 -5.68 11.79 -17.41
C LEU A 161 -6.77 12.87 -17.44
N GLY A 162 -6.47 14.09 -16.99
CA GLY A 162 -7.36 15.24 -17.04
C GLY A 162 -8.24 15.43 -15.80
N PHE A 163 -8.03 14.68 -14.72
CA PHE A 163 -8.77 14.85 -13.47
C PHE A 163 -8.31 16.10 -12.70
N HIS A 164 -9.24 16.69 -11.95
CA HIS A 164 -8.88 17.65 -10.91
C HIS A 164 -8.38 16.87 -9.69
N VAL A 165 -7.09 17.02 -9.37
CA VAL A 165 -6.46 16.28 -8.26
C VAL A 165 -6.11 17.22 -7.12
N ILE A 166 -6.51 16.85 -5.92
CA ILE A 166 -6.10 17.48 -4.66
C ILE A 166 -5.43 16.45 -3.75
N GLY A 167 -4.59 16.90 -2.85
CA GLY A 167 -3.87 15.98 -1.97
C GLY A 167 -3.93 16.37 -0.50
N TRP A 168 -3.84 15.37 0.39
CA TRP A 168 -3.71 15.59 1.83
C TRP A 168 -2.57 14.78 2.43
N SER A 169 -1.84 15.39 3.36
CA SER A 169 -0.79 14.74 4.14
C SER A 169 -0.69 15.29 5.56
N ARG A 170 0.00 14.57 6.46
CA ARG A 170 0.21 15.00 7.84
C ARG A 170 0.94 16.35 7.94
N SER A 171 1.97 16.53 7.13
CA SER A 171 2.79 17.75 7.05
C SER A 171 2.59 18.44 5.70
N GLU A 172 2.86 19.72 5.66
CA GLU A 172 2.82 20.50 4.41
C GLU A 172 3.66 19.85 3.32
N LYS A 173 3.11 19.85 2.10
CA LYS A 173 3.76 19.39 0.88
C LYS A 173 3.48 20.39 -0.23
N ALA A 174 4.46 20.61 -1.08
CA ALA A 174 4.29 21.32 -2.33
C ALA A 174 4.47 20.34 -3.49
N ILE A 175 3.42 20.23 -4.33
CA ILE A 175 3.44 19.40 -5.54
C ILE A 175 2.94 20.29 -6.67
N ASP A 176 3.75 20.42 -7.71
CA ASP A 176 3.43 21.30 -8.82
C ASP A 176 2.11 20.89 -9.51
N GLY A 177 1.24 21.85 -9.73
CA GLY A 177 -0.06 21.65 -10.35
C GLY A 177 -1.11 20.94 -9.46
N ILE A 178 -0.84 20.66 -8.18
CA ILE A 178 -1.77 19.98 -7.26
C ILE A 178 -1.97 20.84 -6.01
N VAL A 179 -3.24 21.14 -5.71
CA VAL A 179 -3.60 21.79 -4.44
C VAL A 179 -3.43 20.80 -3.30
N THR A 180 -2.68 21.18 -2.27
CA THR A 180 -2.37 20.30 -1.15
C THR A 180 -2.89 20.87 0.16
N TYR A 181 -3.43 19.98 0.99
CA TYR A 181 -3.90 20.25 2.34
C TYR A 181 -3.06 19.47 3.35
N HIS A 182 -2.95 19.96 4.57
CA HIS A 182 -2.20 19.26 5.61
C HIS A 182 -2.83 19.35 7.00
N GLY A 183 -2.46 18.37 7.83
CA GLY A 183 -2.90 18.33 9.23
C GLY A 183 -4.40 18.19 9.42
N LYS A 184 -4.85 18.31 10.69
CA LYS A 184 -6.28 18.22 11.02
C LYS A 184 -7.12 19.36 10.41
N PRO A 185 -6.69 20.63 10.42
CA PRO A 185 -7.50 21.72 9.85
C PRO A 185 -7.75 21.59 8.34
N GLY A 186 -6.77 21.03 7.59
CA GLY A 186 -6.91 20.84 6.16
C GLY A 186 -7.74 19.61 5.77
N LEU A 187 -7.96 18.67 6.70
CA LEU A 187 -8.62 17.41 6.39
C LEU A 187 -10.08 17.61 5.98
N ASP A 188 -10.84 18.42 6.71
CA ASP A 188 -12.28 18.63 6.43
C ASP A 188 -12.50 19.30 5.07
N VAL A 189 -11.68 20.32 4.76
CA VAL A 189 -11.73 21.01 3.46
C VAL A 189 -11.39 20.05 2.32
N PHE A 190 -10.36 19.22 2.51
CA PHE A 190 -9.96 18.21 1.55
C PHE A 190 -11.07 17.17 1.29
N LEU A 191 -11.65 16.62 2.37
CA LEU A 191 -12.71 15.61 2.25
C LEU A 191 -13.96 16.17 1.56
N GLY A 192 -14.39 17.39 1.94
CA GLY A 192 -15.58 18.05 1.37
C GLY A 192 -15.47 18.41 -0.10
N GLN A 193 -14.26 18.31 -0.70
CA GLN A 193 -14.04 18.53 -2.13
C GLN A 193 -13.83 17.22 -2.91
N SER A 194 -13.60 16.10 -2.24
CA SER A 194 -13.26 14.83 -2.89
C SER A 194 -14.51 14.08 -3.37
N ASP A 195 -14.63 13.89 -4.69
CA ASP A 195 -15.61 12.99 -5.32
C ASP A 195 -15.15 11.54 -5.22
N ILE A 196 -13.85 11.28 -5.42
CA ILE A 196 -13.21 9.98 -5.20
C ILE A 196 -12.07 10.19 -4.21
N LEU A 197 -12.15 9.52 -3.05
CA LEU A 197 -11.07 9.49 -2.08
C LEU A 197 -10.17 8.28 -2.32
N VAL A 198 -8.89 8.51 -2.58
CA VAL A 198 -7.85 7.46 -2.67
C VAL A 198 -6.97 7.53 -1.44
N SER A 199 -6.93 6.45 -0.65
CA SER A 199 -6.05 6.31 0.50
C SER A 199 -4.82 5.50 0.15
N LEU A 200 -3.65 6.11 0.35
CA LEU A 200 -2.32 5.50 0.27
C LEU A 200 -1.54 5.77 1.57
N LEU A 201 -2.26 5.81 2.68
CA LEU A 201 -1.67 6.07 4.00
C LEU A 201 -0.91 4.86 4.52
N PRO A 202 0.23 5.07 5.22
CA PRO A 202 0.83 4.04 6.05
C PRO A 202 -0.05 3.77 7.28
N LEU A 203 0.04 2.57 7.85
CA LEU A 203 -0.56 2.28 9.14
C LEU A 203 0.34 2.80 10.26
N THR A 204 -0.22 3.69 11.05
CA THR A 204 0.41 4.29 12.24
C THR A 204 -0.67 4.47 13.32
N PRO A 205 -0.31 4.71 14.58
CA PRO A 205 -1.31 5.02 15.61
C PRO A 205 -2.25 6.20 15.24
N ALA A 206 -1.78 7.13 14.42
CA ALA A 206 -2.57 8.28 13.97
C ALA A 206 -3.49 8.00 12.78
N THR A 207 -3.27 6.91 12.06
CA THR A 207 -4.05 6.51 10.87
C THR A 207 -4.88 5.26 11.10
N ALA A 208 -4.67 4.54 12.20
CA ALA A 208 -5.47 3.37 12.57
C ALA A 208 -6.95 3.75 12.71
N GLY A 209 -7.83 3.05 11.99
CA GLY A 209 -9.28 3.29 11.97
C GLY A 209 -9.70 4.70 11.52
N LEU A 210 -8.83 5.43 10.82
CA LEU A 210 -9.10 6.79 10.37
C LEU A 210 -10.25 6.83 9.34
N ILE A 211 -10.29 5.84 8.44
CA ILE A 211 -11.35 5.70 7.43
C ILE A 211 -12.53 4.97 8.06
N ASN A 212 -13.35 5.72 8.75
CA ASN A 212 -14.54 5.27 9.48
C ASN A 212 -15.78 6.04 9.01
N ARG A 213 -16.94 5.71 9.61
CA ARG A 213 -18.20 6.35 9.28
C ARG A 213 -18.14 7.89 9.37
N SER A 214 -17.46 8.42 10.39
CA SER A 214 -17.31 9.85 10.57
C SER A 214 -16.53 10.52 9.47
N LEU A 215 -15.42 9.91 9.00
CA LEU A 215 -14.65 10.42 7.85
C LEU A 215 -15.49 10.34 6.57
N ILE A 216 -16.10 9.19 6.30
CA ILE A 216 -16.91 8.94 5.09
C ILE A 216 -18.06 9.97 5.00
N SER A 217 -18.69 10.32 6.11
CA SER A 217 -19.79 11.29 6.13
C SER A 217 -19.41 12.71 5.72
N ARG A 218 -18.11 13.05 5.73
CA ARG A 218 -17.58 14.37 5.34
C ARG A 218 -17.18 14.46 3.86
N LEU A 219 -17.22 13.35 3.12
CA LEU A 219 -16.94 13.35 1.68
C LEU A 219 -18.01 14.12 0.92
N LYS A 220 -17.63 14.68 -0.22
CA LYS A 220 -18.53 15.45 -1.11
C LYS A 220 -19.65 14.56 -1.65
N ARG A 221 -20.92 15.01 -1.48
CA ARG A 221 -22.11 14.22 -1.83
C ARG A 221 -22.81 14.66 -3.12
N ASP A 222 -22.62 15.91 -3.50
CA ASP A 222 -23.28 16.58 -4.62
C ASP A 222 -22.42 16.57 -5.91
N GLY A 223 -21.49 15.64 -5.98
CA GLY A 223 -20.58 15.48 -7.10
C GLY A 223 -21.22 14.79 -8.31
N PRO A 224 -20.52 14.82 -9.47
CA PRO A 224 -21.04 14.33 -10.75
C PRO A 224 -21.22 12.81 -10.81
N LEU A 225 -20.69 12.06 -9.83
CA LEU A 225 -20.80 10.60 -9.76
C LEU A 225 -22.04 10.12 -8.98
N GLY A 226 -22.88 11.05 -8.48
CA GLY A 226 -24.07 10.74 -7.69
C GLY A 226 -23.78 10.44 -6.21
N GLY A 227 -22.54 10.57 -5.77
CA GLY A 227 -22.06 10.42 -4.40
C GLY A 227 -20.57 10.07 -4.35
N PRO A 228 -19.99 10.02 -3.15
CA PRO A 228 -18.58 9.77 -2.99
C PRO A 228 -18.18 8.30 -3.22
N VAL A 229 -16.93 8.13 -3.68
CA VAL A 229 -16.27 6.84 -3.87
C VAL A 229 -15.05 6.75 -2.97
N LEU A 230 -14.79 5.55 -2.42
CA LEU A 230 -13.58 5.25 -1.64
C LEU A 230 -12.72 4.23 -2.36
N ILE A 231 -11.41 4.53 -2.48
CA ILE A 231 -10.39 3.58 -2.93
C ILE A 231 -9.34 3.49 -1.80
N ASN A 232 -9.10 2.30 -1.27
CA ASN A 232 -8.00 2.09 -0.32
C ASN A 232 -7.02 1.03 -0.83
N ALA A 233 -5.79 1.46 -1.14
CA ALA A 233 -4.66 0.63 -1.49
C ALA A 233 -3.45 0.95 -0.58
N GLY A 234 -3.70 1.50 0.60
CA GLY A 234 -2.70 1.75 1.64
C GLY A 234 -2.55 0.57 2.60
N ARG A 235 -3.32 0.62 3.71
CA ARG A 235 -3.35 -0.43 4.74
C ARG A 235 -4.76 -0.66 5.26
N GLY A 236 -5.14 -1.93 5.45
CA GLY A 236 -6.46 -2.30 5.95
C GLY A 236 -6.73 -1.78 7.35
N GLY A 237 -5.78 -1.87 8.26
CA GLY A 237 -5.92 -1.31 9.60
C GLY A 237 -6.13 0.22 9.67
N SER A 238 -6.05 0.94 8.54
CA SER A 238 -6.43 2.36 8.46
C SER A 238 -7.92 2.58 8.24
N GLN A 239 -8.69 1.54 7.92
CA GLN A 239 -10.14 1.57 7.68
C GLN A 239 -10.90 0.78 8.75
N VAL A 240 -12.22 0.97 8.79
CA VAL A 240 -13.17 0.17 9.55
C VAL A 240 -14.09 -0.52 8.55
N ASP A 241 -13.86 -1.82 8.30
CA ASP A 241 -14.55 -2.61 7.27
C ASP A 241 -16.07 -2.59 7.46
N ALA A 242 -16.55 -2.68 8.69
CA ALA A 242 -17.98 -2.62 9.01
C ALA A 242 -18.62 -1.27 8.65
N ASP A 243 -17.91 -0.16 8.86
CA ASP A 243 -18.38 1.17 8.52
C ASP A 243 -18.46 1.38 7.00
N ILE A 244 -17.47 0.85 6.27
CA ILE A 244 -17.47 0.89 4.80
C ILE A 244 -18.62 0.04 4.24
N ALA A 245 -18.81 -1.20 4.77
CA ALA A 245 -19.91 -2.06 4.36
C ALA A 245 -21.27 -1.39 4.57
N ALA A 246 -21.48 -0.77 5.74
CA ALA A 246 -22.71 -0.03 6.05
C ALA A 246 -22.90 1.18 5.13
N ALA A 247 -21.81 1.93 4.82
CA ALA A 247 -21.88 3.11 3.95
C ALA A 247 -22.18 2.75 2.50
N LEU A 248 -21.71 1.60 2.01
CA LEU A 248 -22.03 1.07 0.68
C LEU A 248 -23.49 0.57 0.62
N ALA A 249 -23.97 -0.10 1.69
CA ALA A 249 -25.32 -0.63 1.76
C ALA A 249 -26.41 0.47 1.83
N ASP A 250 -26.14 1.57 2.52
CA ASP A 250 -27.10 2.68 2.68
C ASP A 250 -26.90 3.81 1.65
N GLY A 251 -25.94 3.67 0.73
CA GLY A 251 -25.68 4.65 -0.34
C GLY A 251 -24.92 5.91 0.14
N THR A 252 -24.36 5.90 1.34
CA THR A 252 -23.45 6.96 1.80
C THR A 252 -22.18 6.98 0.96
N LEU A 253 -21.71 5.79 0.50
CA LEU A 253 -20.76 5.60 -0.59
C LEU A 253 -21.49 4.99 -1.76
N VAL A 254 -21.29 5.53 -2.96
CA VAL A 254 -21.88 4.97 -4.20
C VAL A 254 -21.02 3.83 -4.74
N GLY A 255 -19.79 3.75 -4.35
CA GLY A 255 -18.86 2.65 -4.69
C GLY A 255 -17.60 2.67 -3.86
N ALA A 256 -16.91 1.54 -3.85
CA ALA A 256 -15.55 1.45 -3.29
C ALA A 256 -14.68 0.44 -4.05
N SER A 257 -13.36 0.58 -3.89
CA SER A 257 -12.35 -0.42 -4.26
C SER A 257 -11.39 -0.60 -3.10
N LEU A 258 -11.29 -1.82 -2.59
CA LEU A 258 -10.45 -2.16 -1.45
C LEU A 258 -9.44 -3.22 -1.86
N ASP A 259 -8.15 -2.88 -1.75
CA ASP A 259 -7.04 -3.83 -1.95
C ASP A 259 -6.54 -4.40 -0.62
N VAL A 260 -6.95 -3.78 0.49
CA VAL A 260 -6.50 -4.08 1.85
C VAL A 260 -7.68 -4.15 2.82
N PHE A 261 -7.54 -4.97 3.89
CA PHE A 261 -8.60 -5.25 4.85
C PHE A 261 -8.06 -5.28 6.28
N GLU A 262 -8.95 -5.11 7.28
CA GLU A 262 -8.58 -5.22 8.70
C GLU A 262 -7.97 -6.60 8.99
N ASP A 263 -8.61 -7.65 8.47
CA ASP A 263 -8.13 -9.02 8.52
C ASP A 263 -7.78 -9.53 7.10
N GLU A 264 -6.53 -9.96 6.91
CA GLU A 264 -6.04 -10.54 5.66
C GLU A 264 -5.50 -11.97 5.89
N PRO A 265 -6.00 -12.96 5.11
CA PRO A 265 -6.99 -12.91 4.04
C PRO A 265 -8.39 -12.51 4.53
N LEU A 266 -9.13 -11.74 3.70
CA LEU A 266 -10.51 -11.35 4.04
C LEU A 266 -11.37 -12.60 4.36
N PRO A 267 -11.95 -12.68 5.58
CA PRO A 267 -12.70 -13.86 5.99
C PRO A 267 -13.87 -14.16 5.06
N PRO A 268 -14.15 -15.46 4.76
CA PRO A 268 -15.27 -15.85 3.88
C PRO A 268 -16.64 -15.35 4.34
N GLY A 269 -16.82 -15.10 5.65
CA GLY A 269 -18.05 -14.58 6.24
C GLY A 269 -18.16 -13.06 6.22
N SER A 270 -17.20 -12.32 5.66
CA SER A 270 -17.25 -10.86 5.61
C SER A 270 -18.43 -10.38 4.77
N PRO A 271 -19.23 -9.40 5.26
CA PRO A 271 -20.33 -8.82 4.50
C PRO A 271 -19.85 -8.09 3.22
N LEU A 272 -18.59 -7.74 3.14
CA LEU A 272 -18.01 -7.06 1.97
C LEU A 272 -18.15 -7.89 0.69
N TRP A 273 -18.07 -9.24 0.77
CA TRP A 273 -18.20 -10.12 -0.39
C TRP A 273 -19.53 -10.01 -1.13
N GLY A 274 -20.59 -9.65 -0.43
CA GLY A 274 -21.96 -9.56 -1.01
C GLY A 274 -22.28 -8.22 -1.65
N LEU A 275 -21.39 -7.22 -1.61
CA LEU A 275 -21.67 -5.88 -2.10
C LEU A 275 -21.38 -5.77 -3.60
N THR A 276 -22.40 -5.32 -4.38
CA THR A 276 -22.31 -5.22 -5.84
C THR A 276 -21.67 -3.93 -6.35
N ASN A 277 -21.40 -2.98 -5.44
CA ASN A 277 -20.75 -1.70 -5.68
C ASN A 277 -19.34 -1.62 -5.06
N LEU A 278 -18.71 -2.79 -4.84
CA LEU A 278 -17.38 -2.94 -4.28
C LEU A 278 -16.47 -3.78 -5.19
N VAL A 279 -15.27 -3.28 -5.48
CA VAL A 279 -14.16 -4.08 -6.04
C VAL A 279 -13.29 -4.54 -4.89
N ILE A 280 -13.02 -5.85 -4.82
CA ILE A 280 -12.09 -6.48 -3.87
C ILE A 280 -10.90 -7.01 -4.64
N THR A 281 -9.68 -6.63 -4.22
CA THR A 281 -8.43 -7.23 -4.71
C THR A 281 -7.58 -7.69 -3.51
N PRO A 282 -6.83 -8.81 -3.61
CA PRO A 282 -6.19 -9.43 -2.46
C PRO A 282 -4.77 -8.89 -2.19
N HIS A 283 -4.66 -7.60 -1.84
CA HIS A 283 -3.41 -6.89 -1.51
C HIS A 283 -2.36 -6.99 -2.65
N VAL A 284 -2.80 -6.70 -3.87
CA VAL A 284 -1.99 -6.85 -5.10
C VAL A 284 -1.80 -5.53 -5.88
N ALA A 285 -2.22 -4.40 -5.33
CA ALA A 285 -2.11 -3.09 -5.99
C ALA A 285 -0.68 -2.78 -6.44
N ALA A 286 0.33 -3.19 -5.63
CA ALA A 286 1.74 -3.00 -5.98
C ALA A 286 2.58 -4.15 -5.41
N VAL A 287 2.69 -5.23 -6.17
CA VAL A 287 3.47 -6.41 -5.76
C VAL A 287 4.96 -6.16 -5.99
N SER A 288 5.76 -6.42 -4.94
CA SER A 288 7.21 -6.33 -4.99
C SER A 288 7.82 -7.44 -5.86
N SER A 289 8.41 -7.08 -7.00
CA SER A 289 9.02 -8.02 -7.94
C SER A 289 10.49 -8.26 -7.60
N PRO A 290 10.94 -9.53 -7.37
CA PRO A 290 12.36 -9.83 -7.19
C PRO A 290 13.22 -9.37 -8.37
N ARG A 291 12.67 -9.42 -9.60
CA ARG A 291 13.36 -9.01 -10.82
C ARG A 291 13.71 -7.52 -10.81
N ALA A 292 12.80 -6.69 -10.34
CA ALA A 292 13.01 -5.24 -10.25
C ALA A 292 13.84 -4.86 -9.01
N LEU A 293 13.49 -5.39 -7.85
CA LEU A 293 13.94 -4.87 -6.57
C LEU A 293 15.23 -5.48 -6.02
N ALA A 294 15.54 -6.75 -6.33
CA ALA A 294 16.70 -7.44 -5.73
C ALA A 294 18.04 -6.75 -6.06
N ARG A 295 18.16 -6.12 -7.23
CA ARG A 295 19.39 -5.41 -7.60
C ARG A 295 19.59 -4.19 -6.70
N ASN A 296 18.57 -3.38 -6.50
CA ASN A 296 18.64 -2.21 -5.62
C ASN A 296 19.09 -2.60 -4.20
N ILE A 297 18.57 -3.71 -3.66
CA ILE A 297 18.96 -4.21 -2.34
C ILE A 297 20.43 -4.63 -2.32
N ILE A 298 20.90 -5.39 -3.32
CA ILE A 298 22.31 -5.80 -3.41
C ILE A 298 23.24 -4.59 -3.53
N ASP A 299 22.85 -3.60 -4.34
CA ASP A 299 23.63 -2.37 -4.52
C ASP A 299 23.70 -1.57 -3.21
N GLN A 300 22.60 -1.46 -2.45
CA GLN A 300 22.59 -0.83 -1.14
C GLN A 300 23.45 -1.59 -0.11
N ILE A 301 23.40 -2.93 -0.10
CA ILE A 301 24.27 -3.74 0.78
C ILE A 301 25.74 -3.48 0.44
N THR A 302 26.09 -3.48 -0.85
CA THR A 302 27.47 -3.26 -1.31
C THR A 302 27.96 -1.85 -0.95
N ALA A 303 27.12 -0.84 -1.15
CA ALA A 303 27.41 0.54 -0.77
C ALA A 303 27.62 0.67 0.76
N PHE A 304 26.73 0.04 1.56
CA PHE A 304 26.84 0.03 3.01
C PHE A 304 28.11 -0.65 3.51
N GLU A 305 28.53 -1.76 2.92
CA GLU A 305 29.78 -2.47 3.24
C GLU A 305 31.02 -1.61 2.91
N SER A 306 30.92 -0.70 1.92
CA SER A 306 31.97 0.26 1.58
C SER A 306 31.92 1.56 2.41
N GLY A 307 31.05 1.62 3.44
CA GLY A 307 30.96 2.75 4.36
C GLY A 307 30.01 3.87 3.92
N GLN A 308 29.22 3.66 2.86
CA GLN A 308 28.19 4.62 2.44
C GLN A 308 26.92 4.47 3.28
N SER A 309 26.13 5.54 3.37
CA SER A 309 24.84 5.53 4.07
C SER A 309 23.77 4.76 3.28
N LEU A 310 22.93 4.03 4.01
CA LEU A 310 21.73 3.41 3.44
C LEU A 310 20.72 4.47 2.98
N GLN A 311 20.00 4.16 1.92
CA GLN A 311 18.88 4.97 1.44
C GLN A 311 17.57 4.52 2.09
N HIS A 312 16.60 5.44 2.13
CA HIS A 312 15.23 5.16 2.57
C HIS A 312 15.14 4.52 3.97
N LEU A 313 15.97 5.02 4.88
CA LEU A 313 15.90 4.63 6.29
C LEU A 313 14.53 4.94 6.87
N VAL A 314 14.02 3.99 7.64
CA VAL A 314 12.78 4.12 8.40
C VAL A 314 13.05 4.91 9.66
N ASP A 315 12.20 5.87 9.97
CA ASP A 315 12.15 6.53 11.28
C ASP A 315 11.06 5.85 12.14
N PRO A 316 11.45 5.02 13.13
CA PRO A 316 10.47 4.31 13.97
C PRO A 316 9.53 5.27 14.73
N ALA A 317 10.01 6.47 15.08
CA ALA A 317 9.18 7.46 15.78
C ALA A 317 8.08 8.05 14.87
N ARG A 318 8.30 8.06 13.57
CA ARG A 318 7.32 8.51 12.56
C ARG A 318 6.42 7.38 12.07
N GLY A 319 6.87 6.12 12.20
CA GLY A 319 6.15 4.93 11.74
C GLY A 319 6.34 4.62 10.25
N TYR A 320 7.30 5.26 9.56
CA TYR A 320 7.60 5.00 8.15
C TYR A 320 8.96 5.55 7.72
#